data_0f1086408c510cc93f3cb41007504c79
#
_entry.id   0f1086408c510cc93f3cb41007504c79
#
_cell.length_a   1.000
_cell.length_b   1.000
_cell.length_c   1.000
_cell.angle_alpha   90.00
_cell.angle_beta   90.00
_cell.angle_gamma   90.00
#
_symmetry.space_group_name_H-M   'P 1'
#
loop_
_entity.id
_entity.type
_entity.pdbx_description
1 polymer ?
#
loop_
_entity_poly.entity_id
_entity_poly.type
_entity_poly.pdbx_seq_one_letter_code
_entity_poly.pdbx_strand_id
1 'polypeptide(L)'
;MASHAGMPGRVLVGREAELEAVREVLDRAAYGQSETLLVFGEAGVGKTALVQHAVASATPSTLLLSGTCLPLQSISVPLLPLRAALRGSAGPRWPRPWPLDGLEAIDKTPALLDDWLQDVAGSSPVVLLIDDLQWADESTLDVLMYLVAGPSDRRFALLATVRSESMPDGHPFHRWLADALRLPRVGQLHLQALDRAGTEAHVASVLGTAPHQALVDDVFSHTLGNPFLNILVTEGLAPTARRLPADLPADLRVAVRRTWHSLSRPARDITSLVAVGGRPVRPELLHDVAADLGLGEVGPALQEAEESRILTLVDGERYWFQHPLQAQVLEQSLTPSGRRRWHAAYARRLEDSLASGSPLTFDLAVALTNHHDQAGHLREAYDWALRSRETAGRARGSPEMLKLMRRAIELRTALPDAAESVPNLLWRLRETAEAVGSDADEFAAVNALIDATDRAAEPLVVSELLVRRMLLRLATGAGFAEVEDVRVAAELASVAPSSWQYALALAEVAHTGTWAGDPEAPTHAATALAIARETGDPRALCYALTASSIVATDDERPKDGAALAAEAVINALAARDWWGFAPPRFGRRTQLSPG
;
A
#
# COMPACT_ATOMS: atom_id res chain seq x y z
N MET A 1 4.83 -2.86 -38.52
CA MET A 1 4.27 -1.52 -38.24
C MET A 1 3.12 -1.71 -37.25
N ALA A 2 3.42 -1.74 -35.98
CA ALA A 2 2.40 -1.66 -34.92
C ALA A 2 2.71 -0.36 -34.14
N SER A 3 2.03 0.69 -34.58
CA SER A 3 2.03 2.01 -33.99
C SER A 3 1.51 1.91 -32.54
N HIS A 4 2.36 2.24 -31.57
CA HIS A 4 1.89 2.70 -30.28
C HIS A 4 1.27 4.10 -30.50
N ALA A 5 0.07 4.09 -31.10
CA ALA A 5 -0.76 5.29 -31.13
C ALA A 5 -1.25 5.54 -29.70
N GLY A 6 -0.52 6.36 -28.97
CA GLY A 6 -1.03 7.03 -27.79
C GLY A 6 -2.35 7.69 -28.17
N MET A 7 -3.34 7.64 -27.27
CA MET A 7 -4.61 8.33 -27.45
C MET A 7 -4.35 9.78 -27.88
N PRO A 8 -5.00 10.29 -28.95
CA PRO A 8 -4.76 11.64 -29.43
C PRO A 8 -5.22 12.66 -28.38
N GLY A 9 -4.27 13.48 -27.90
CA GLY A 9 -4.56 14.86 -27.54
C GLY A 9 -5.34 15.12 -26.26
N ARG A 10 -5.26 14.30 -25.19
CA ARG A 10 -5.72 14.78 -23.88
C ARG A 10 -4.69 15.78 -23.35
N VAL A 11 -5.12 17.04 -23.25
CA VAL A 11 -4.33 18.15 -22.70
C VAL A 11 -3.95 17.79 -21.26
N LEU A 12 -2.65 17.81 -20.98
CA LEU A 12 -2.15 17.69 -19.61
C LEU A 12 -2.51 18.99 -18.88
N VAL A 13 -3.37 18.92 -17.87
CA VAL A 13 -3.92 20.09 -17.20
C VAL A 13 -3.39 20.18 -15.78
N GLY A 14 -3.01 21.37 -15.32
CA GLY A 14 -2.57 21.64 -13.95
C GLY A 14 -1.22 20.98 -13.60
N ARG A 15 -0.32 20.86 -14.59
CA ARG A 15 0.99 20.21 -14.45
C ARG A 15 2.11 21.00 -15.13
N GLU A 16 1.91 22.31 -15.26
CA GLU A 16 2.83 23.18 -15.99
C GLU A 16 4.23 23.19 -15.36
N ALA A 17 4.31 23.26 -14.03
CA ALA A 17 5.58 23.27 -13.30
C ALA A 17 6.31 21.92 -13.39
N GLU A 18 5.58 20.83 -13.24
CA GLU A 18 6.15 19.48 -13.36
C GLU A 18 6.57 19.18 -14.80
N LEU A 19 5.80 19.63 -15.78
CA LEU A 19 6.13 19.50 -17.19
C LEU A 19 7.42 20.27 -17.51
N GLU A 20 7.58 21.47 -16.97
CA GLU A 20 8.79 22.27 -17.16
C GLU A 20 10.02 21.60 -16.52
N ALA A 21 9.87 21.03 -15.32
CA ALA A 21 10.95 20.29 -14.67
C ALA A 21 11.42 19.08 -15.51
N VAL A 22 10.50 18.35 -16.16
CA VAL A 22 10.88 17.26 -17.09
C VAL A 22 11.55 17.81 -18.34
N ARG A 23 11.05 18.91 -18.90
CA ARG A 23 11.66 19.56 -20.09
C ARG A 23 13.08 20.04 -19.82
N GLU A 24 13.34 20.65 -18.67
CA GLU A 24 14.69 21.06 -18.29
C GLU A 24 15.68 19.88 -18.28
N VAL A 25 15.25 18.70 -17.81
CA VAL A 25 16.08 17.48 -17.86
C VAL A 25 16.36 17.05 -19.30
N LEU A 26 15.34 17.09 -20.16
CA LEU A 26 15.49 16.76 -21.58
C LEU A 26 16.41 17.75 -22.31
N ASP A 27 16.29 19.03 -22.01
CA ASP A 27 17.14 20.09 -22.60
C ASP A 27 18.60 19.94 -22.16
N ARG A 28 18.86 19.70 -20.85
CA ARG A 28 20.23 19.44 -20.38
C ARG A 28 20.83 18.21 -21.06
N ALA A 29 20.07 17.14 -21.23
CA ALA A 29 20.51 15.96 -21.95
C ALA A 29 20.82 16.29 -23.44
N ALA A 30 20.00 17.10 -24.09
CA ALA A 30 20.24 17.52 -25.48
C ALA A 30 21.53 18.35 -25.64
N TYR A 31 21.91 19.11 -24.59
CA TYR A 31 23.17 19.87 -24.54
C TYR A 31 24.38 19.05 -24.07
N GLY A 32 24.26 17.73 -23.91
CA GLY A 32 25.37 16.85 -23.57
C GLY A 32 25.62 16.75 -22.06
N GLN A 33 24.59 16.92 -21.25
CA GLN A 33 24.64 16.70 -19.81
C GLN A 33 23.75 15.51 -19.47
N SER A 34 24.36 14.41 -19.03
CA SER A 34 23.60 13.22 -18.60
C SER A 34 22.80 13.51 -17.33
N GLU A 35 21.51 13.24 -17.34
CA GLU A 35 20.58 13.52 -16.24
C GLU A 35 19.66 12.34 -15.97
N THR A 36 19.24 12.20 -14.71
CA THR A 36 18.25 11.21 -14.29
C THR A 36 17.14 11.90 -13.50
N LEU A 37 15.88 11.62 -13.82
CA LEU A 37 14.74 12.10 -13.08
C LEU A 37 13.83 10.94 -12.68
N LEU A 38 13.62 10.80 -11.37
CA LEU A 38 12.70 9.85 -10.78
C LEU A 38 11.38 10.56 -10.46
N VAL A 39 10.30 10.14 -11.12
CA VAL A 39 8.96 10.74 -10.95
C VAL A 39 8.15 9.86 -10.01
N PHE A 40 7.97 10.33 -8.79
CA PHE A 40 7.20 9.66 -7.73
C PHE A 40 5.74 10.10 -7.73
N GLY A 41 4.86 9.24 -7.24
CA GLY A 41 3.46 9.56 -6.99
C GLY A 41 2.58 8.32 -6.95
N GLU A 42 1.36 8.47 -6.49
CA GLU A 42 0.38 7.40 -6.39
C GLU A 42 -0.01 6.81 -7.75
N ALA A 43 -0.63 5.61 -7.72
CA ALA A 43 -1.20 5.01 -8.92
C ALA A 43 -2.28 5.91 -9.53
N GLY A 44 -2.25 6.10 -10.87
CA GLY A 44 -3.26 6.91 -11.57
C GLY A 44 -3.06 8.42 -11.49
N VAL A 45 -2.05 8.93 -10.77
CA VAL A 45 -1.78 10.38 -10.64
C VAL A 45 -1.27 11.05 -11.92
N GLY A 46 -0.92 10.26 -12.95
CA GLY A 46 -0.55 10.76 -14.27
C GLY A 46 0.95 10.79 -14.55
N LYS A 47 1.81 10.07 -13.82
CA LYS A 47 3.26 10.03 -14.01
C LYS A 47 3.68 9.70 -15.44
N THR A 48 3.19 8.57 -15.95
CA THR A 48 3.47 8.10 -17.31
C THR A 48 3.00 9.10 -18.36
N ALA A 49 1.80 9.69 -18.17
CA ALA A 49 1.23 10.69 -19.06
C ALA A 49 2.08 11.97 -19.09
N LEU A 50 2.55 12.46 -17.94
CA LEU A 50 3.43 13.62 -17.82
C LEU A 50 4.72 13.41 -18.62
N VAL A 51 5.42 12.29 -18.38
CA VAL A 51 6.70 12.01 -19.04
C VAL A 51 6.52 11.81 -20.54
N GLN A 52 5.50 11.05 -20.97
CA GLN A 52 5.20 10.86 -22.39
C GLN A 52 4.87 12.18 -23.10
N HIS A 53 4.11 13.06 -22.45
CA HIS A 53 3.77 14.38 -23.00
C HIS A 53 5.01 15.28 -23.15
N ALA A 54 5.89 15.29 -22.13
CA ALA A 54 7.15 16.03 -22.20
C ALA A 54 8.05 15.52 -23.34
N VAL A 55 8.22 14.19 -23.44
CA VAL A 55 9.05 13.58 -24.48
C VAL A 55 8.46 13.80 -25.88
N ALA A 56 7.15 13.75 -26.06
CA ALA A 56 6.49 14.05 -27.33
C ALA A 56 6.73 15.50 -27.80
N SER A 57 7.02 16.40 -26.88
CA SER A 57 7.37 17.80 -27.14
C SER A 57 8.87 18.02 -27.34
N ALA A 58 9.70 16.98 -27.14
CA ALA A 58 11.16 17.06 -27.35
C ALA A 58 11.52 17.18 -28.84
N THR A 59 12.79 17.51 -29.08
CA THR A 59 13.28 17.68 -30.47
C THR A 59 13.07 16.41 -31.30
N PRO A 60 12.71 16.53 -32.59
CA PRO A 60 12.46 15.38 -33.48
C PRO A 60 13.65 14.44 -33.65
N SER A 61 14.87 14.88 -33.30
CA SER A 61 16.10 14.08 -33.33
C SER A 61 16.30 13.24 -32.05
N THR A 62 15.50 13.41 -31.04
CA THR A 62 15.62 12.66 -29.77
C THR A 62 15.17 11.21 -29.95
N LEU A 63 16.01 10.29 -29.52
CA LEU A 63 15.74 8.87 -29.56
C LEU A 63 15.06 8.44 -28.25
N LEU A 64 13.81 7.99 -28.34
CA LEU A 64 13.06 7.49 -27.21
C LEU A 64 13.14 5.97 -27.12
N LEU A 65 13.60 5.48 -25.99
CA LEU A 65 13.59 4.09 -25.55
C LEU A 65 12.59 3.98 -24.41
N SER A 66 11.54 3.17 -24.55
CA SER A 66 10.52 3.05 -23.50
C SER A 66 10.32 1.59 -23.09
N GLY A 67 10.48 1.30 -21.82
CA GLY A 67 10.23 0.00 -21.21
C GLY A 67 9.36 0.12 -19.97
N THR A 68 8.57 -0.92 -19.70
CA THR A 68 7.72 -1.00 -18.51
C THR A 68 8.15 -2.17 -17.64
N CYS A 69 8.34 -1.92 -16.35
CA CYS A 69 8.56 -2.98 -15.39
C CYS A 69 7.21 -3.58 -14.98
N LEU A 70 7.18 -4.89 -14.84
CA LEU A 70 5.98 -5.63 -14.47
C LEU A 70 6.13 -6.23 -13.07
N PRO A 71 5.06 -6.29 -12.25
CA PRO A 71 5.09 -6.90 -10.92
C PRO A 71 5.22 -8.43 -11.01
N LEU A 72 6.38 -8.93 -11.41
CA LEU A 72 6.66 -10.35 -11.59
C LEU A 72 7.02 -10.96 -10.23
N GLN A 73 6.10 -11.68 -9.59
CA GLN A 73 6.32 -12.26 -8.25
C GLN A 73 7.08 -13.59 -8.23
N SER A 74 7.30 -14.27 -9.35
CA SER A 74 7.84 -15.63 -9.30
C SER A 74 9.00 -15.98 -10.25
N ILE A 75 9.17 -15.30 -11.38
CA ILE A 75 10.34 -15.48 -12.28
C ILE A 75 10.57 -14.16 -12.99
N SER A 76 11.55 -13.39 -12.53
CA SER A 76 12.02 -12.22 -13.27
C SER A 76 12.83 -12.69 -14.49
N VAL A 77 12.39 -12.33 -15.68
CA VAL A 77 13.23 -12.45 -16.87
C VAL A 77 14.22 -11.29 -16.81
N PRO A 78 15.54 -11.54 -16.67
CA PRO A 78 16.52 -10.48 -16.54
C PRO A 78 16.45 -9.48 -17.69
N LEU A 79 16.53 -8.19 -17.35
CA LEU A 79 16.56 -7.07 -18.31
C LEU A 79 15.29 -6.93 -19.16
N LEU A 80 14.16 -7.48 -18.71
CA LEU A 80 12.91 -7.46 -19.49
C LEU A 80 12.50 -6.05 -19.93
N PRO A 81 12.46 -5.01 -19.05
CA PRO A 81 12.08 -3.66 -19.46
C PRO A 81 13.08 -3.04 -20.45
N LEU A 82 14.39 -3.30 -20.29
CA LEU A 82 15.42 -2.82 -21.22
C LEU A 82 15.28 -3.49 -22.58
N ARG A 83 15.08 -4.81 -22.61
CA ARG A 83 14.84 -5.54 -23.87
C ARG A 83 13.57 -5.05 -24.58
N ALA A 84 12.51 -4.75 -23.83
CA ALA A 84 11.28 -4.20 -24.37
C ALA A 84 11.49 -2.79 -24.96
N ALA A 85 12.19 -1.92 -24.23
CA ALA A 85 12.53 -0.56 -24.66
C ALA A 85 13.25 -0.55 -26.02
N LEU A 86 14.11 -1.49 -26.22
CA LEU A 86 15.00 -1.55 -27.38
C LEU A 86 14.35 -2.24 -28.59
N ARG A 87 13.51 -3.25 -28.37
CA ARG A 87 12.70 -3.88 -29.44
C ARG A 87 11.66 -2.92 -30.01
N GLY A 88 11.05 -2.10 -29.16
CA GLY A 88 10.05 -1.10 -29.57
C GLY A 88 10.60 0.00 -30.49
N SER A 89 11.92 0.18 -30.50
CA SER A 89 12.61 1.25 -31.21
C SER A 89 13.25 0.80 -32.53
N ALA A 90 13.13 -0.47 -32.91
CA ALA A 90 13.72 -1.00 -34.15
C ALA A 90 13.16 -0.31 -35.40
N GLY A 91 13.91 0.62 -35.94
CA GLY A 91 13.65 1.33 -37.18
C GLY A 91 14.92 1.50 -38.02
N PRO A 92 14.84 1.89 -39.32
CA PRO A 92 16.00 2.00 -40.22
C PRO A 92 17.02 3.08 -39.84
N ARG A 93 16.83 3.75 -38.72
CA ARG A 93 17.74 4.82 -38.22
C ARG A 93 18.84 4.32 -37.27
N TRP A 94 18.90 3.01 -36.95
CA TRP A 94 19.88 2.49 -35.99
C TRP A 94 21.21 2.17 -36.67
N PRO A 95 22.33 2.74 -36.24
CA PRO A 95 23.63 2.51 -36.88
C PRO A 95 24.23 1.14 -36.56
N ARG A 96 23.71 0.41 -35.60
CA ARG A 96 24.22 -0.93 -35.20
C ARG A 96 23.10 -1.84 -34.69
N PRO A 97 23.21 -3.19 -34.88
CA PRO A 97 22.31 -4.15 -34.24
C PRO A 97 22.47 -4.11 -32.74
N TRP A 98 21.39 -4.42 -32.05
CA TRP A 98 21.27 -4.38 -30.60
C TRP A 98 22.23 -5.38 -29.90
N PRO A 99 23.00 -4.95 -28.88
CA PRO A 99 24.02 -5.79 -28.25
C PRO A 99 23.49 -6.95 -27.41
N LEU A 100 22.18 -6.99 -27.10
CA LEU A 100 21.60 -8.07 -26.25
C LEU A 100 21.03 -9.25 -27.05
N ASP A 101 20.98 -9.23 -28.36
CA ASP A 101 20.61 -10.40 -29.17
C ASP A 101 21.79 -11.36 -29.20
N GLY A 102 21.75 -12.39 -28.34
CA GLY A 102 22.77 -13.43 -28.24
C GLY A 102 23.72 -13.33 -27.03
N LEU A 103 23.45 -12.45 -26.05
CA LEU A 103 24.25 -12.40 -24.83
C LEU A 103 23.93 -13.56 -23.88
N GLU A 104 24.92 -14.48 -23.78
CA GLU A 104 24.93 -15.55 -22.77
C GLU A 104 25.46 -15.08 -21.40
N ALA A 105 26.04 -13.88 -21.28
CA ALA A 105 26.70 -13.37 -20.09
C ALA A 105 26.10 -12.03 -19.63
N ILE A 106 25.32 -12.05 -18.56
CA ILE A 106 24.66 -10.89 -17.94
C ILE A 106 25.69 -9.90 -17.37
N ASP A 107 26.84 -10.39 -16.92
CA ASP A 107 27.92 -9.61 -16.28
C ASP A 107 28.58 -8.58 -17.22
N LYS A 108 28.54 -8.79 -18.53
CA LYS A 108 29.10 -7.86 -19.53
C LYS A 108 28.08 -6.86 -20.08
N THR A 109 26.80 -7.04 -19.75
CA THR A 109 25.70 -6.24 -20.30
C THR A 109 25.81 -4.73 -20.00
N PRO A 110 26.20 -4.28 -18.77
CA PRO A 110 26.30 -2.86 -18.48
C PRO A 110 27.29 -2.13 -19.37
N ALA A 111 28.50 -2.70 -19.54
CA ALA A 111 29.55 -2.07 -20.36
C ALA A 111 29.18 -2.04 -21.85
N LEU A 112 28.63 -3.13 -22.38
CA LEU A 112 28.18 -3.18 -23.78
C LEU A 112 27.04 -2.22 -24.08
N LEU A 113 26.12 -2.05 -23.14
CA LEU A 113 25.04 -1.08 -23.27
C LEU A 113 25.57 0.36 -23.18
N ASP A 114 26.55 0.59 -22.32
CA ASP A 114 27.18 1.89 -22.18
C ASP A 114 27.93 2.29 -23.44
N ASP A 115 28.77 1.41 -24.02
CA ASP A 115 29.46 1.64 -25.28
C ASP A 115 28.47 1.91 -26.44
N TRP A 116 27.39 1.13 -26.49
CA TRP A 116 26.35 1.32 -27.49
C TRP A 116 25.62 2.66 -27.31
N LEU A 117 25.27 3.04 -26.09
CA LEU A 117 24.64 4.34 -25.80
C LEU A 117 25.57 5.49 -26.15
N GLN A 118 26.88 5.37 -25.92
CA GLN A 118 27.87 6.38 -26.24
C GLN A 118 27.96 6.60 -27.74
N ASP A 119 27.97 5.52 -28.52
CA ASP A 119 27.95 5.58 -29.97
C ASP A 119 26.69 6.27 -30.53
N VAL A 120 25.52 5.93 -29.96
CA VAL A 120 24.23 6.47 -30.40
C VAL A 120 24.04 7.92 -29.92
N ALA A 121 24.38 8.23 -28.66
CA ALA A 121 24.27 9.57 -28.08
C ALA A 121 25.25 10.58 -28.71
N GLY A 122 26.31 10.12 -29.38
CA GLY A 122 27.19 10.96 -30.15
C GLY A 122 26.49 11.66 -31.33
N SER A 123 25.42 11.06 -31.87
CA SER A 123 24.67 11.59 -33.01
C SER A 123 23.31 12.21 -32.64
N SER A 124 22.66 11.75 -31.57
CA SER A 124 21.31 12.19 -31.18
C SER A 124 21.10 12.05 -29.66
N PRO A 125 20.35 12.94 -29.02
CA PRO A 125 19.98 12.75 -27.62
C PRO A 125 19.19 11.44 -27.44
N VAL A 126 19.51 10.71 -26.39
CA VAL A 126 18.83 9.45 -26.04
C VAL A 126 18.04 9.64 -24.73
N VAL A 127 16.77 9.31 -24.74
CA VAL A 127 15.91 9.29 -23.58
C VAL A 127 15.48 7.85 -23.32
N LEU A 128 15.87 7.32 -22.17
CA LEU A 128 15.43 6.04 -21.66
C LEU A 128 14.29 6.26 -20.65
N LEU A 129 13.08 5.88 -21.02
CA LEU A 129 11.91 5.91 -20.14
C LEU A 129 11.67 4.52 -19.56
N ILE A 130 11.73 4.40 -18.24
CA ILE A 130 11.38 3.18 -17.51
C ILE A 130 10.15 3.45 -16.66
N ASP A 131 9.05 2.81 -17.00
CA ASP A 131 7.80 2.95 -16.27
C ASP A 131 7.69 1.91 -15.15
N ASP A 132 7.15 2.34 -13.98
CA ASP A 132 6.98 1.49 -12.79
C ASP A 132 8.30 0.84 -12.31
N LEU A 133 9.40 1.60 -12.22
CA LEU A 133 10.76 1.15 -11.89
C LEU A 133 10.83 0.32 -10.59
N GLN A 134 9.92 0.50 -9.66
CA GLN A 134 9.86 -0.29 -8.42
C GLN A 134 9.69 -1.81 -8.68
N TRP A 135 9.25 -2.21 -9.86
CA TRP A 135 9.09 -3.61 -10.27
C TRP A 135 10.25 -4.14 -11.12
N ALA A 136 11.33 -3.37 -11.24
CA ALA A 136 12.50 -3.80 -12.00
C ALA A 136 13.19 -5.00 -11.34
N ASP A 137 13.67 -5.93 -12.15
CA ASP A 137 14.56 -7.00 -11.69
C ASP A 137 15.95 -6.45 -11.32
N GLU A 138 16.69 -7.19 -10.48
CA GLU A 138 18.00 -6.77 -9.98
C GLU A 138 18.98 -6.46 -11.11
N SER A 139 19.01 -7.30 -12.15
CA SER A 139 19.89 -7.08 -13.31
C SER A 139 19.56 -5.77 -14.05
N THR A 140 18.27 -5.42 -14.15
CA THR A 140 17.84 -4.12 -14.68
C THR A 140 18.31 -2.98 -13.79
N LEU A 141 18.15 -3.10 -12.46
CA LEU A 141 18.60 -2.08 -11.50
C LEU A 141 20.11 -1.88 -11.57
N ASP A 142 20.91 -2.95 -11.67
CA ASP A 142 22.36 -2.89 -11.78
C ASP A 142 22.82 -2.17 -13.07
N VAL A 143 22.21 -2.51 -14.22
CA VAL A 143 22.47 -1.81 -15.49
C VAL A 143 22.10 -0.34 -15.39
N LEU A 144 20.94 -0.01 -14.83
CA LEU A 144 20.53 1.38 -14.66
C LEU A 144 21.47 2.14 -13.72
N MET A 145 21.94 1.52 -12.64
CA MET A 145 22.92 2.13 -11.74
C MET A 145 24.21 2.44 -12.46
N TYR A 146 24.71 1.50 -13.27
CA TYR A 146 25.92 1.70 -14.07
C TYR A 146 25.76 2.88 -15.05
N LEU A 147 24.60 3.00 -15.73
CA LEU A 147 24.32 4.09 -16.65
C LEU A 147 24.21 5.45 -15.95
N VAL A 148 23.57 5.49 -14.79
CA VAL A 148 23.38 6.71 -13.97
C VAL A 148 24.68 7.18 -13.35
N ALA A 149 25.55 6.27 -12.94
CA ALA A 149 26.88 6.56 -12.40
C ALA A 149 27.92 6.86 -13.49
N GLY A 150 27.59 6.64 -14.76
CA GLY A 150 28.48 6.77 -15.90
C GLY A 150 28.87 8.21 -16.23
N PRO A 151 29.58 8.43 -17.38
CA PRO A 151 30.07 9.75 -17.78
C PRO A 151 28.97 10.81 -17.86
N SER A 152 29.35 11.99 -17.49
CA SER A 152 28.44 13.13 -17.32
C SER A 152 28.21 13.95 -18.59
N ASP A 153 29.02 13.77 -19.56
CA ASP A 153 29.09 14.55 -20.80
C ASP A 153 28.40 13.84 -22.00
N ARG A 154 27.38 13.03 -21.68
CA ARG A 154 26.57 12.32 -22.65
C ARG A 154 25.23 13.00 -22.93
N ARG A 155 24.72 12.89 -24.15
CA ARG A 155 23.36 13.28 -24.50
C ARG A 155 22.36 12.20 -24.08
N PHE A 156 22.26 11.96 -22.77
CA PHE A 156 21.46 10.88 -22.20
C PHE A 156 20.56 11.37 -21.06
N ALA A 157 19.29 11.00 -21.09
CA ALA A 157 18.39 11.16 -19.96
C ALA A 157 17.75 9.83 -19.57
N LEU A 158 17.76 9.51 -18.29
CA LEU A 158 16.92 8.46 -17.70
C LEU A 158 15.71 9.11 -17.04
N LEU A 159 14.53 8.80 -17.53
CA LEU A 159 13.26 9.17 -16.89
C LEU A 159 12.63 7.91 -16.35
N ALA A 160 12.37 7.84 -15.05
CA ALA A 160 11.74 6.67 -14.47
C ALA A 160 10.55 7.05 -13.60
N THR A 161 9.43 6.33 -13.75
CA THR A 161 8.29 6.50 -12.85
C THR A 161 8.35 5.51 -11.70
N VAL A 162 7.94 5.95 -10.53
CA VAL A 162 7.96 5.17 -9.29
C VAL A 162 6.65 5.37 -8.55
N ARG A 163 6.05 4.30 -8.04
CA ARG A 163 4.88 4.42 -7.16
C ARG A 163 5.33 4.74 -5.74
N SER A 164 4.63 5.67 -5.10
CA SER A 164 4.89 6.05 -3.70
C SER A 164 4.37 5.03 -2.68
N GLU A 165 3.63 4.03 -3.14
CA GLU A 165 3.07 2.97 -2.31
C GLU A 165 4.20 2.11 -1.73
N SER A 166 4.02 1.69 -0.47
CA SER A 166 5.04 0.94 0.28
C SER A 166 5.43 -0.36 -0.42
N MET A 167 6.69 -0.47 -0.74
CA MET A 167 7.30 -1.72 -1.16
C MET A 167 7.66 -2.56 0.07
N PRO A 168 7.68 -3.90 -0.03
CA PRO A 168 8.12 -4.74 1.08
C PRO A 168 9.52 -4.36 1.56
N ASP A 169 9.74 -4.36 2.88
CA ASP A 169 11.07 -4.15 3.45
C ASP A 169 12.08 -5.14 2.86
N GLY A 170 13.27 -4.64 2.50
CA GLY A 170 14.34 -5.45 1.91
C GLY A 170 14.23 -5.65 0.39
N HIS A 171 13.29 -5.00 -0.30
CA HIS A 171 13.25 -5.07 -1.76
C HIS A 171 14.49 -4.40 -2.38
N PRO A 172 15.14 -5.00 -3.40
CA PRO A 172 16.39 -4.49 -4.01
C PRO A 172 16.29 -3.03 -4.48
N PHE A 173 15.12 -2.60 -4.90
CA PHE A 173 14.84 -1.22 -5.31
C PHE A 173 15.14 -0.19 -4.23
N HIS A 174 14.88 -0.48 -2.94
CA HIS A 174 15.17 0.48 -1.85
C HIS A 174 16.66 0.81 -1.74
N ARG A 175 17.51 -0.21 -1.85
CA ARG A 175 18.96 -0.04 -1.87
C ARG A 175 19.40 0.74 -3.10
N TRP A 176 18.93 0.34 -4.26
CA TRP A 176 19.21 1.02 -5.53
C TRP A 176 18.83 2.51 -5.46
N LEU A 177 17.62 2.81 -4.96
CA LEU A 177 17.13 4.19 -4.82
C LEU A 177 18.02 4.99 -3.88
N ALA A 178 18.38 4.44 -2.71
CA ALA A 178 19.26 5.12 -1.75
C ALA A 178 20.64 5.44 -2.35
N ASP A 179 21.19 4.54 -3.17
CA ASP A 179 22.48 4.74 -3.84
C ASP A 179 22.37 5.72 -5.02
N ALA A 180 21.31 5.63 -5.83
CA ALA A 180 21.05 6.54 -6.94
C ALA A 180 20.90 8.00 -6.46
N LEU A 181 20.16 8.23 -5.38
CA LEU A 181 19.93 9.57 -4.82
C LEU A 181 21.18 10.24 -4.23
N ARG A 182 22.27 9.52 -4.03
CA ARG A 182 23.57 10.10 -3.65
C ARG A 182 24.32 10.69 -4.83
N LEU A 183 23.92 10.35 -6.05
CA LEU A 183 24.56 10.84 -7.26
C LEU A 183 24.06 12.26 -7.60
N PRO A 184 24.95 13.20 -7.96
CA PRO A 184 24.62 14.63 -8.07
C PRO A 184 23.66 14.98 -9.21
N ARG A 185 23.34 14.02 -10.09
CA ARG A 185 22.49 14.24 -11.27
C ARG A 185 21.21 13.43 -11.25
N VAL A 186 20.85 12.94 -10.09
CA VAL A 186 19.61 12.23 -9.89
C VAL A 186 18.64 13.16 -9.17
N GLY A 187 17.67 13.67 -9.93
CA GLY A 187 16.58 14.49 -9.43
C GLY A 187 15.37 13.65 -9.05
N GLN A 188 14.54 14.22 -8.18
CA GLN A 188 13.25 13.66 -7.79
C GLN A 188 12.15 14.66 -8.09
N LEU A 189 11.06 14.18 -8.67
CA LEU A 189 9.82 14.93 -8.87
C LEU A 189 8.68 14.18 -8.21
N HIS A 190 8.02 14.79 -7.22
CA HIS A 190 6.88 14.20 -6.54
C HIS A 190 5.57 14.73 -7.10
N LEU A 191 4.85 13.88 -7.85
CA LEU A 191 3.58 14.21 -8.45
C LEU A 191 2.46 13.97 -7.44
N GLN A 192 1.83 15.05 -7.00
CA GLN A 192 0.67 15.00 -6.11
C GLN A 192 -0.63 14.83 -6.90
N ALA A 193 -1.71 14.42 -6.24
CA ALA A 193 -3.04 14.50 -6.83
C ALA A 193 -3.36 15.97 -7.22
N LEU A 194 -4.24 16.16 -8.18
CA LEU A 194 -4.71 17.49 -8.56
C LEU A 194 -5.45 18.14 -7.38
N ASP A 195 -5.21 19.41 -7.18
CA ASP A 195 -6.06 20.19 -6.28
C ASP A 195 -7.47 20.36 -6.86
N ARG A 196 -8.35 21.05 -6.14
CA ARG A 196 -9.71 21.26 -6.60
C ARG A 196 -9.78 22.03 -7.93
N ALA A 197 -8.90 23.01 -8.12
CA ALA A 197 -8.86 23.82 -9.36
C ALA A 197 -8.33 22.97 -10.54
N GLY A 198 -7.27 22.19 -10.32
CA GLY A 198 -6.77 21.23 -11.30
C GLY A 198 -7.79 20.14 -11.63
N THR A 199 -8.57 19.68 -10.63
CA THR A 199 -9.68 18.74 -10.86
C THR A 199 -10.75 19.36 -11.73
N GLU A 200 -11.15 20.62 -11.47
CA GLU A 200 -12.12 21.35 -12.31
C GLU A 200 -11.64 21.45 -13.76
N ALA A 201 -10.41 21.89 -13.96
CA ALA A 201 -9.82 22.01 -15.31
C ALA A 201 -9.69 20.65 -16.01
N HIS A 202 -9.35 19.59 -15.26
CA HIS A 202 -9.25 18.24 -15.79
C HIS A 202 -10.64 17.69 -16.18
N VAL A 203 -11.64 17.85 -15.32
CA VAL A 203 -13.03 17.47 -15.62
C VAL A 203 -13.57 18.26 -16.82
N ALA A 204 -13.25 19.57 -16.92
CA ALA A 204 -13.59 20.37 -18.08
C ALA A 204 -13.00 19.80 -19.37
N SER A 205 -11.74 19.32 -19.34
CA SER A 205 -11.10 18.71 -20.50
C SER A 205 -11.73 17.37 -20.91
N VAL A 206 -12.26 16.61 -19.95
CA VAL A 206 -12.96 15.34 -20.21
C VAL A 206 -14.36 15.58 -20.77
N LEU A 207 -15.10 16.52 -20.19
CA LEU A 207 -16.47 16.84 -20.62
C LEU A 207 -16.53 17.71 -21.88
N GLY A 208 -15.42 18.33 -22.28
CA GLY A 208 -15.36 19.30 -23.38
C GLY A 208 -16.03 20.64 -23.08
N THR A 209 -16.41 20.90 -21.84
CA THR A 209 -17.07 22.14 -21.38
C THR A 209 -16.81 22.38 -19.90
N ALA A 210 -17.04 23.62 -19.44
CA ALA A 210 -16.89 23.97 -18.02
C ALA A 210 -17.90 23.19 -17.16
N PRO A 211 -17.45 22.42 -16.16
CA PRO A 211 -18.34 21.64 -15.29
C PRO A 211 -19.07 22.51 -14.28
N HIS A 212 -20.23 22.05 -13.80
CA HIS A 212 -20.92 22.70 -12.68
C HIS A 212 -20.12 22.52 -11.38
N GLN A 213 -20.03 23.55 -10.54
CA GLN A 213 -19.22 23.53 -9.31
C GLN A 213 -19.59 22.38 -8.36
N ALA A 214 -20.88 22.07 -8.22
CA ALA A 214 -21.33 20.94 -7.41
C ALA A 214 -20.87 19.57 -7.96
N LEU A 215 -20.69 19.43 -9.29
CA LEU A 215 -20.09 18.23 -9.87
C LEU A 215 -18.59 18.17 -9.56
N VAL A 216 -17.89 19.30 -9.62
CA VAL A 216 -16.47 19.36 -9.26
C VAL A 216 -16.27 18.96 -7.81
N ASP A 217 -17.10 19.46 -6.90
CA ASP A 217 -17.05 19.13 -5.48
C ASP A 217 -17.32 17.63 -5.23
N ASP A 218 -18.32 17.06 -5.91
CA ASP A 218 -18.62 15.63 -5.84
C ASP A 218 -17.44 14.79 -6.40
N VAL A 219 -16.91 15.14 -7.57
CA VAL A 219 -15.76 14.45 -8.17
C VAL A 219 -14.56 14.54 -7.24
N PHE A 220 -14.21 15.73 -6.79
CA PHE A 220 -13.04 15.92 -5.92
C PHE A 220 -13.16 15.14 -4.60
N SER A 221 -14.36 15.12 -3.99
CA SER A 221 -14.59 14.38 -2.75
C SER A 221 -14.45 12.86 -2.91
N HIS A 222 -14.78 12.30 -4.10
CA HIS A 222 -14.69 10.86 -4.37
C HIS A 222 -13.33 10.42 -4.90
N THR A 223 -12.62 11.30 -5.63
CA THR A 223 -11.37 10.96 -6.31
C THR A 223 -10.14 11.51 -5.62
N LEU A 224 -10.31 12.45 -4.68
CA LEU A 224 -9.24 13.22 -4.02
C LEU A 224 -8.27 13.84 -5.04
N GLY A 225 -8.80 14.19 -6.22
CA GLY A 225 -8.04 14.79 -7.31
C GLY A 225 -7.18 13.82 -8.13
N ASN A 226 -7.36 12.52 -7.99
CA ASN A 226 -6.65 11.55 -8.82
C ASN A 226 -7.15 11.60 -10.27
N PRO A 227 -6.29 11.95 -11.27
CA PRO A 227 -6.73 12.17 -12.65
C PRO A 227 -7.36 10.95 -13.30
N PHE A 228 -6.84 9.75 -13.00
CA PHE A 228 -7.41 8.52 -13.54
C PHE A 228 -8.84 8.29 -13.02
N LEU A 229 -9.04 8.49 -11.71
CA LEU A 229 -10.37 8.39 -11.11
C LEU A 229 -11.30 9.50 -11.62
N ASN A 230 -10.78 10.73 -11.84
CA ASN A 230 -11.57 11.81 -12.43
C ASN A 230 -12.13 11.40 -13.80
N ILE A 231 -11.29 10.85 -14.68
CA ILE A 231 -11.74 10.32 -15.98
C ILE A 231 -12.83 9.28 -15.77
N LEU A 232 -12.56 8.31 -14.91
CA LEU A 232 -13.41 7.17 -14.68
C LEU A 232 -14.84 7.54 -14.23
N VAL A 233 -14.95 8.54 -13.34
CA VAL A 233 -16.26 8.97 -12.82
C VAL A 233 -16.96 10.02 -13.68
N THR A 234 -16.23 10.66 -14.63
CA THR A 234 -16.79 11.73 -15.46
C THR A 234 -16.96 11.37 -16.93
N GLU A 235 -16.25 10.35 -17.42
CA GLU A 235 -16.39 9.87 -18.80
C GLU A 235 -17.82 9.34 -19.04
N GLY A 236 -18.51 9.91 -20.04
CA GLY A 236 -19.90 9.58 -20.36
C GLY A 236 -20.96 10.37 -19.61
N LEU A 237 -20.59 11.26 -18.68
CA LEU A 237 -21.56 12.18 -18.08
C LEU A 237 -22.05 13.20 -19.11
N ALA A 238 -23.33 13.59 -18.98
CA ALA A 238 -23.84 14.71 -19.76
C ALA A 238 -23.07 15.99 -19.38
N PRO A 239 -22.73 16.87 -20.35
CA PRO A 239 -22.05 18.14 -20.08
C PRO A 239 -22.77 19.03 -19.05
N THR A 240 -24.06 18.82 -18.86
CA THR A 240 -24.93 19.56 -17.91
C THR A 240 -25.05 18.86 -16.54
N ALA A 241 -24.34 17.77 -16.30
CA ALA A 241 -24.39 17.05 -15.04
C ALA A 241 -23.99 17.96 -13.86
N ARG A 242 -24.77 17.91 -12.77
CA ARG A 242 -24.52 18.71 -11.56
C ARG A 242 -23.95 17.91 -10.40
N ARG A 243 -24.10 16.59 -10.44
CA ARG A 243 -23.61 15.66 -9.42
C ARG A 243 -23.25 14.34 -10.06
N LEU A 244 -22.40 13.58 -9.39
CA LEU A 244 -22.18 12.19 -9.71
C LEU A 244 -23.44 11.37 -9.39
N PRO A 245 -23.76 10.34 -10.18
CA PRO A 245 -24.76 9.34 -9.80
C PRO A 245 -24.39 8.71 -8.45
N ALA A 246 -25.40 8.36 -7.64
CA ALA A 246 -25.18 7.73 -6.34
C ALA A 246 -24.40 6.40 -6.44
N ASP A 247 -24.53 5.72 -7.58
CA ASP A 247 -23.68 4.59 -7.99
C ASP A 247 -22.62 5.05 -8.99
N LEU A 248 -21.60 4.22 -9.24
CA LEU A 248 -20.66 4.42 -10.36
C LEU A 248 -21.43 4.89 -11.62
N PRO A 249 -20.88 5.88 -12.38
CA PRO A 249 -21.58 6.41 -13.54
C PRO A 249 -22.16 5.28 -14.39
N ALA A 250 -23.45 5.36 -14.69
CA ALA A 250 -24.12 4.34 -15.51
C ALA A 250 -23.37 4.09 -16.83
N ASP A 251 -22.72 5.11 -17.34
CA ASP A 251 -21.98 5.07 -18.61
C ASP A 251 -20.66 4.28 -18.52
N LEU A 252 -19.94 4.28 -17.40
CA LEU A 252 -18.77 3.42 -17.24
C LEU A 252 -19.18 1.95 -17.19
N ARG A 253 -20.23 1.65 -16.43
CA ARG A 253 -20.83 0.30 -16.44
C ARG A 253 -21.35 -0.06 -17.84
N VAL A 254 -21.95 0.91 -18.54
CA VAL A 254 -22.44 0.72 -19.91
C VAL A 254 -21.28 0.50 -20.87
N ALA A 255 -20.19 1.29 -20.79
CA ALA A 255 -19.03 1.12 -21.66
C ALA A 255 -18.35 -0.24 -21.44
N VAL A 256 -18.09 -0.61 -20.18
CA VAL A 256 -17.54 -1.93 -19.83
C VAL A 256 -18.48 -3.04 -20.30
N ARG A 257 -19.79 -2.92 -20.04
CA ARG A 257 -20.79 -3.90 -20.48
C ARG A 257 -20.89 -3.98 -21.98
N ARG A 258 -20.81 -2.86 -22.70
CA ARG A 258 -20.88 -2.85 -24.17
C ARG A 258 -19.74 -3.65 -24.78
N THR A 259 -18.50 -3.37 -24.36
CA THR A 259 -17.31 -4.13 -24.79
C THR A 259 -17.42 -5.60 -24.38
N TRP A 260 -17.87 -5.88 -23.16
CA TRP A 260 -18.09 -7.24 -22.68
C TRP A 260 -19.20 -7.96 -23.43
N HIS A 261 -20.31 -7.28 -23.78
CA HIS A 261 -21.41 -7.87 -24.57
C HIS A 261 -21.03 -8.16 -26.04
N SER A 262 -19.97 -7.53 -26.56
CA SER A 262 -19.46 -7.87 -27.89
C SER A 262 -18.69 -9.20 -27.93
N LEU A 263 -18.27 -9.72 -26.77
CA LEU A 263 -17.65 -11.04 -26.66
C LEU A 263 -18.66 -12.17 -26.92
N SER A 264 -18.15 -13.31 -27.36
CA SER A 264 -18.89 -14.56 -27.38
C SER A 264 -19.40 -14.96 -25.97
N ARG A 265 -20.41 -15.82 -25.90
CA ARG A 265 -20.90 -16.27 -24.59
C ARG A 265 -19.81 -16.97 -23.76
N PRO A 266 -18.99 -17.90 -24.31
CA PRO A 266 -17.88 -18.49 -23.55
C PRO A 266 -16.88 -17.42 -23.02
N ALA A 267 -16.50 -16.44 -23.83
CA ALA A 267 -15.57 -15.40 -23.40
C ALA A 267 -16.18 -14.51 -22.31
N ARG A 268 -17.48 -14.24 -22.36
CA ARG A 268 -18.18 -13.53 -21.27
C ARG A 268 -18.21 -14.34 -19.98
N ASP A 269 -18.47 -15.62 -20.06
CA ASP A 269 -18.49 -16.49 -18.88
C ASP A 269 -17.09 -16.57 -18.25
N ILE A 270 -16.03 -16.75 -19.05
CA ILE A 270 -14.66 -16.84 -18.56
C ILE A 270 -14.15 -15.50 -18.01
N THR A 271 -14.42 -14.36 -18.66
CA THR A 271 -14.07 -13.05 -18.10
C THR A 271 -14.77 -12.77 -16.78
N SER A 272 -16.04 -13.15 -16.65
CA SER A 272 -16.76 -13.08 -15.37
C SER A 272 -16.16 -14.02 -14.32
N LEU A 273 -15.68 -15.20 -14.73
CA LEU A 273 -14.99 -16.13 -13.84
C LEU A 273 -13.66 -15.53 -13.33
N VAL A 274 -12.87 -14.87 -14.19
CA VAL A 274 -11.67 -14.13 -13.78
C VAL A 274 -12.03 -13.03 -12.77
N ALA A 275 -13.15 -12.30 -12.98
CA ALA A 275 -13.62 -11.29 -12.06
C ALA A 275 -13.93 -11.85 -10.66
N VAL A 276 -14.66 -12.97 -10.60
CA VAL A 276 -14.97 -13.67 -9.35
C VAL A 276 -13.72 -14.19 -8.64
N GLY A 277 -12.65 -14.52 -9.39
CA GLY A 277 -11.35 -14.89 -8.83
C GLY A 277 -10.74 -13.80 -7.94
N GLY A 278 -11.10 -12.52 -8.15
CA GLY A 278 -10.72 -11.37 -7.31
C GLY A 278 -9.23 -11.02 -7.37
N ARG A 279 -8.44 -11.73 -8.15
CA ARG A 279 -6.98 -11.59 -8.33
C ARG A 279 -6.54 -12.21 -9.65
N PRO A 280 -5.28 -11.96 -10.11
CA PRO A 280 -4.75 -12.65 -11.29
C PRO A 280 -4.83 -14.17 -11.16
N VAL A 281 -5.44 -14.83 -12.14
CA VAL A 281 -5.78 -16.27 -12.09
C VAL A 281 -4.98 -17.03 -13.14
N ARG A 282 -4.46 -18.19 -12.79
CA ARG A 282 -3.79 -19.10 -13.73
C ARG A 282 -4.81 -19.80 -14.62
N PRO A 283 -4.46 -20.08 -15.90
CA PRO A 283 -5.35 -20.79 -16.83
C PRO A 283 -5.80 -22.16 -16.31
N GLU A 284 -4.91 -22.90 -15.60
CA GLU A 284 -5.22 -24.22 -15.07
C GLU A 284 -6.38 -24.16 -14.06
N LEU A 285 -6.32 -23.20 -13.12
CA LEU A 285 -7.38 -23.01 -12.13
C LEU A 285 -8.69 -22.57 -12.82
N LEU A 286 -8.61 -21.73 -13.85
CA LEU A 286 -9.79 -21.35 -14.63
C LEU A 286 -10.42 -22.56 -15.34
N HIS A 287 -9.61 -23.47 -15.90
CA HIS A 287 -10.08 -24.71 -16.50
C HIS A 287 -10.83 -25.59 -15.51
N ASP A 288 -10.24 -25.80 -14.32
CA ASP A 288 -10.82 -26.65 -13.29
C ASP A 288 -12.15 -26.09 -12.77
N VAL A 289 -12.18 -24.78 -12.48
CA VAL A 289 -13.40 -24.11 -11.99
C VAL A 289 -14.47 -24.05 -13.10
N ALA A 290 -14.08 -23.77 -14.35
CA ALA A 290 -15.01 -23.75 -15.49
C ALA A 290 -15.63 -25.12 -15.74
N ALA A 291 -14.83 -26.19 -15.61
CA ALA A 291 -15.32 -27.56 -15.72
C ALA A 291 -16.39 -27.91 -14.66
N ASP A 292 -16.17 -27.50 -13.39
CA ASP A 292 -17.14 -27.68 -12.30
C ASP A 292 -18.45 -26.93 -12.54
N LEU A 293 -18.37 -25.82 -13.23
CA LEU A 293 -19.52 -24.96 -13.52
C LEU A 293 -20.21 -25.33 -14.82
N GLY A 294 -19.62 -26.23 -15.64
CA GLY A 294 -20.12 -26.61 -16.95
C GLY A 294 -20.05 -25.49 -17.98
N LEU A 295 -19.00 -24.63 -17.87
CA LEU A 295 -18.74 -23.55 -18.82
C LEU A 295 -18.01 -24.10 -20.07
N GLY A 296 -17.97 -23.31 -21.14
CA GLY A 296 -17.33 -23.69 -22.40
C GLY A 296 -15.79 -23.75 -22.30
N GLU A 297 -15.15 -23.93 -23.46
CA GLU A 297 -13.71 -24.04 -23.57
C GLU A 297 -13.01 -22.75 -23.12
N VAL A 298 -12.04 -22.88 -22.21
CA VAL A 298 -11.35 -21.73 -21.58
C VAL A 298 -10.32 -21.10 -22.51
N GLY A 299 -9.54 -21.89 -23.24
CA GLY A 299 -8.45 -21.40 -24.09
C GLY A 299 -8.91 -20.38 -25.15
N PRO A 300 -9.84 -20.76 -26.06
CA PRO A 300 -10.38 -19.82 -27.06
C PRO A 300 -11.04 -18.57 -26.44
N ALA A 301 -11.72 -18.76 -25.29
CA ALA A 301 -12.39 -17.65 -24.59
C ALA A 301 -11.39 -16.63 -24.00
N LEU A 302 -10.25 -17.09 -23.46
CA LEU A 302 -9.17 -16.23 -22.98
C LEU A 302 -8.52 -15.48 -24.12
N GLN A 303 -8.27 -16.15 -25.25
CA GLN A 303 -7.71 -15.51 -26.44
C GLN A 303 -8.61 -14.39 -26.96
N GLU A 304 -9.93 -14.63 -27.09
CA GLU A 304 -10.89 -13.61 -27.51
C GLU A 304 -10.92 -12.40 -26.54
N ALA A 305 -10.85 -12.66 -25.22
CA ALA A 305 -10.85 -11.62 -24.21
C ALA A 305 -9.56 -10.79 -24.24
N GLU A 306 -8.42 -11.39 -24.58
CA GLU A 306 -7.14 -10.73 -24.75
C GLU A 306 -7.13 -9.87 -26.01
N GLU A 307 -7.57 -10.40 -27.15
CA GLU A 307 -7.71 -9.66 -28.41
C GLU A 307 -8.64 -8.45 -28.27
N SER A 308 -9.69 -8.57 -27.45
CA SER A 308 -10.63 -7.50 -27.11
C SER A 308 -10.12 -6.55 -26.01
N ARG A 309 -8.89 -6.70 -25.53
CA ARG A 309 -8.26 -5.88 -24.49
C ARG A 309 -9.01 -5.79 -23.16
N ILE A 310 -9.81 -6.81 -22.85
CA ILE A 310 -10.48 -6.92 -21.55
C ILE A 310 -9.55 -7.59 -20.54
N LEU A 311 -8.91 -8.69 -20.95
CA LEU A 311 -7.89 -9.36 -20.14
C LEU A 311 -6.51 -9.13 -20.72
N THR A 312 -5.52 -9.27 -19.85
CA THR A 312 -4.10 -9.27 -20.21
C THR A 312 -3.38 -10.29 -19.36
N LEU A 313 -2.30 -10.85 -19.90
CA LEU A 313 -1.37 -11.67 -19.14
C LEU A 313 -0.53 -10.75 -18.24
N VAL A 314 -0.69 -10.92 -16.94
CA VAL A 314 0.18 -10.36 -15.91
C VAL A 314 1.25 -11.41 -15.64
N ASP A 315 2.54 -11.06 -15.65
CA ASP A 315 3.66 -12.00 -15.42
C ASP A 315 3.85 -13.14 -16.44
N GLY A 316 3.15 -13.11 -17.57
CA GLY A 316 3.22 -14.12 -18.59
C GLY A 316 2.50 -15.44 -18.27
N GLU A 317 1.87 -15.58 -17.09
CA GLU A 317 1.25 -16.83 -16.63
C GLU A 317 -0.21 -16.66 -16.15
N ARG A 318 -0.60 -15.46 -15.68
CA ARG A 318 -1.90 -15.24 -15.05
C ARG A 318 -2.70 -14.20 -15.80
N TYR A 319 -4.00 -14.45 -15.97
CA TYR A 319 -4.91 -13.50 -16.57
C TYR A 319 -5.50 -12.55 -15.55
N TRP A 320 -5.55 -11.26 -15.88
CA TRP A 320 -6.23 -10.23 -15.13
C TRP A 320 -6.79 -9.14 -16.04
N PHE A 321 -7.63 -8.30 -15.51
CA PHE A 321 -8.19 -7.16 -16.23
C PHE A 321 -7.15 -6.08 -16.48
N GLN A 322 -7.21 -5.46 -17.65
CA GLN A 322 -6.37 -4.29 -17.95
C GLN A 322 -6.65 -3.13 -16.97
N HIS A 323 -7.92 -3.02 -16.51
CA HIS A 323 -8.34 -2.06 -15.49
C HIS A 323 -9.10 -2.79 -14.37
N PRO A 324 -8.64 -2.77 -13.10
CA PRO A 324 -9.26 -3.51 -11.99
C PRO A 324 -10.75 -3.22 -11.77
N LEU A 325 -11.22 -2.02 -12.13
CA LEU A 325 -12.65 -1.67 -12.06
C LEU A 325 -13.53 -2.50 -12.99
N GLN A 326 -12.98 -3.04 -14.08
CA GLN A 326 -13.73 -3.95 -14.95
C GLN A 326 -14.14 -5.22 -14.19
N ALA A 327 -13.25 -5.74 -13.32
CA ALA A 327 -13.54 -6.88 -12.47
C ALA A 327 -14.78 -6.65 -11.59
N GLN A 328 -14.85 -5.50 -10.90
CA GLN A 328 -15.97 -5.16 -10.03
C GLN A 328 -17.29 -5.05 -10.80
N VAL A 329 -17.28 -4.40 -11.96
CA VAL A 329 -18.48 -4.25 -12.80
C VAL A 329 -18.99 -5.60 -13.27
N LEU A 330 -18.10 -6.51 -13.67
CA LEU A 330 -18.47 -7.84 -14.19
C LEU A 330 -18.94 -8.77 -13.06
N GLU A 331 -18.29 -8.77 -11.92
CA GLU A 331 -18.72 -9.52 -10.75
C GLU A 331 -20.11 -9.11 -10.27
N GLN A 332 -20.39 -7.79 -10.22
CA GLN A 332 -21.69 -7.26 -9.86
C GLN A 332 -22.79 -7.55 -10.90
N SER A 333 -22.42 -7.90 -12.14
CA SER A 333 -23.39 -8.27 -13.18
C SER A 333 -23.95 -9.69 -13.00
N LEU A 334 -23.30 -10.51 -12.17
CA LEU A 334 -23.78 -11.86 -11.86
C LEU A 334 -25.00 -11.82 -10.93
N THR A 335 -25.92 -12.77 -11.11
CA THR A 335 -27.01 -12.95 -10.15
C THR A 335 -26.45 -13.37 -8.79
N PRO A 336 -27.08 -13.00 -7.67
CA PRO A 336 -26.61 -13.40 -6.35
C PRO A 336 -26.38 -14.91 -6.18
N SER A 337 -27.28 -15.74 -6.74
CA SER A 337 -27.14 -17.19 -6.72
C SER A 337 -25.99 -17.69 -7.61
N GLY A 338 -25.81 -17.09 -8.79
CA GLY A 338 -24.69 -17.37 -9.68
C GLY A 338 -23.36 -17.07 -9.02
N ARG A 339 -23.23 -15.89 -8.43
CA ARG A 339 -22.02 -15.46 -7.71
C ARG A 339 -21.65 -16.42 -6.59
N ARG A 340 -22.61 -16.79 -5.72
CA ARG A 340 -22.39 -17.77 -4.65
C ARG A 340 -21.89 -19.11 -5.20
N ARG A 341 -22.51 -19.62 -6.26
CA ARG A 341 -22.11 -20.88 -6.89
C ARG A 341 -20.67 -20.82 -7.42
N TRP A 342 -20.27 -19.71 -8.03
CA TRP A 342 -18.96 -19.55 -8.60
C TRP A 342 -17.87 -19.41 -7.52
N HIS A 343 -18.13 -18.63 -6.48
CA HIS A 343 -17.23 -18.58 -5.32
C HIS A 343 -17.08 -19.96 -4.65
N ALA A 344 -18.17 -20.72 -4.50
CA ALA A 344 -18.11 -22.09 -3.96
C ALA A 344 -17.25 -23.03 -4.83
N ALA A 345 -17.28 -22.88 -6.15
CA ALA A 345 -16.43 -23.66 -7.05
C ALA A 345 -14.95 -23.28 -6.90
N TYR A 346 -14.63 -21.99 -6.82
CA TYR A 346 -13.26 -21.53 -6.51
C TYR A 346 -12.76 -22.08 -5.17
N ALA A 347 -13.54 -21.93 -4.11
CA ALA A 347 -13.17 -22.43 -2.78
C ALA A 347 -12.81 -23.91 -2.82
N ARG A 348 -13.66 -24.73 -3.43
CA ARG A 348 -13.43 -26.17 -3.57
C ARG A 348 -12.13 -26.48 -4.31
N ARG A 349 -11.88 -25.85 -5.46
CA ARG A 349 -10.66 -26.09 -6.25
C ARG A 349 -9.39 -25.65 -5.54
N LEU A 350 -9.45 -24.58 -4.77
CA LEU A 350 -8.34 -24.15 -3.93
C LEU A 350 -8.09 -25.14 -2.79
N GLU A 351 -9.13 -25.70 -2.18
CA GLU A 351 -9.00 -26.77 -1.16
C GLU A 351 -8.48 -28.07 -1.76
N ASP A 352 -8.93 -28.48 -2.96
CA ASP A 352 -8.41 -29.65 -3.69
C ASP A 352 -6.91 -29.49 -3.97
N SER A 353 -6.46 -28.28 -4.31
CA SER A 353 -5.03 -27.97 -4.49
C SER A 353 -4.23 -28.20 -3.20
N LEU A 354 -4.77 -27.79 -2.04
CA LEU A 354 -4.13 -28.07 -0.74
C LEU A 354 -4.09 -29.56 -0.43
N ALA A 355 -5.18 -30.29 -0.69
CA ALA A 355 -5.26 -31.73 -0.51
C ALA A 355 -4.26 -32.48 -1.41
N SER A 356 -3.94 -31.91 -2.57
CA SER A 356 -2.96 -32.43 -3.53
C SER A 356 -1.49 -32.06 -3.19
N GLY A 357 -1.25 -31.41 -2.05
CA GLY A 357 0.11 -31.11 -1.54
C GLY A 357 0.61 -29.71 -1.82
N SER A 358 -0.22 -28.80 -2.34
CA SER A 358 0.15 -27.37 -2.43
C SER A 358 0.38 -26.79 -1.02
N PRO A 359 1.42 -25.95 -0.82
CA PRO A 359 1.65 -25.36 0.50
C PRO A 359 0.55 -24.36 0.86
N LEU A 360 0.11 -24.40 2.11
CA LEU A 360 -0.80 -23.39 2.64
C LEU A 360 -0.02 -22.07 2.85
N THR A 361 -0.35 -21.09 2.04
CA THR A 361 0.21 -19.72 2.14
C THR A 361 -0.82 -18.77 2.73
N PHE A 362 -0.38 -17.61 3.22
CA PHE A 362 -1.27 -16.56 3.71
C PHE A 362 -2.26 -16.13 2.60
N ASP A 363 -1.77 -15.89 1.38
CA ASP A 363 -2.61 -15.46 0.25
C ASP A 363 -3.69 -16.51 -0.11
N LEU A 364 -3.36 -17.78 0.04
CA LEU A 364 -4.31 -18.86 -0.20
C LEU A 364 -5.39 -18.92 0.90
N ALA A 365 -5.00 -18.72 2.16
CA ALA A 365 -5.93 -18.67 3.29
C ALA A 365 -6.88 -17.45 3.17
N VAL A 366 -6.37 -16.28 2.76
CA VAL A 366 -7.17 -15.09 2.46
C VAL A 366 -8.17 -15.37 1.33
N ALA A 367 -7.72 -16.01 0.24
CA ALA A 367 -8.59 -16.35 -0.89
C ALA A 367 -9.69 -17.31 -0.48
N LEU A 368 -9.35 -18.36 0.28
CA LEU A 368 -10.33 -19.32 0.80
C LEU A 368 -11.37 -18.66 1.71
N THR A 369 -10.91 -17.79 2.64
CA THR A 369 -11.81 -17.01 3.48
C THR A 369 -12.81 -16.23 2.63
N ASN A 370 -12.33 -15.47 1.66
CA ASN A 370 -13.16 -14.63 0.81
C ASN A 370 -14.14 -15.46 -0.04
N HIS A 371 -13.67 -16.54 -0.66
CA HIS A 371 -14.54 -17.36 -1.50
C HIS A 371 -15.62 -18.09 -0.69
N HIS A 372 -15.30 -18.62 0.47
CA HIS A 372 -16.32 -19.22 1.36
C HIS A 372 -17.31 -18.18 1.88
N ASP A 373 -16.84 -17.00 2.27
CA ASP A 373 -17.71 -15.91 2.74
C ASP A 373 -18.69 -15.47 1.65
N GLN A 374 -18.21 -15.22 0.44
CA GLN A 374 -19.04 -14.86 -0.72
C GLN A 374 -19.96 -16.00 -1.18
N ALA A 375 -19.58 -17.24 -0.94
CA ALA A 375 -20.44 -18.40 -1.17
C ALA A 375 -21.56 -18.55 -0.13
N GLY A 376 -21.41 -17.89 1.05
CA GLY A 376 -22.30 -18.03 2.19
C GLY A 376 -21.96 -19.22 3.10
N HIS A 377 -20.78 -19.81 2.95
CA HIS A 377 -20.25 -20.88 3.79
C HIS A 377 -19.58 -20.27 5.04
N LEU A 378 -20.41 -19.77 5.96
CA LEU A 378 -19.94 -18.91 7.07
C LEU A 378 -18.98 -19.62 8.03
N ARG A 379 -19.16 -20.92 8.26
CA ARG A 379 -18.31 -21.73 9.12
C ARG A 379 -16.92 -21.87 8.52
N GLU A 380 -16.83 -22.26 7.29
CA GLU A 380 -15.59 -22.44 6.54
C GLU A 380 -14.85 -21.09 6.41
N ALA A 381 -15.57 -20.01 6.12
CA ALA A 381 -15.00 -18.67 6.07
C ALA A 381 -14.38 -18.26 7.40
N TYR A 382 -15.08 -18.54 8.52
CA TYR A 382 -14.56 -18.28 9.86
C TYR A 382 -13.31 -19.11 10.17
N ASP A 383 -13.35 -20.40 9.88
CA ASP A 383 -12.23 -21.30 10.15
C ASP A 383 -11.00 -20.93 9.34
N TRP A 384 -11.15 -20.54 8.07
CA TRP A 384 -10.07 -20.07 7.22
C TRP A 384 -9.52 -18.70 7.67
N ALA A 385 -10.39 -17.78 8.13
CA ALA A 385 -9.96 -16.50 8.69
C ALA A 385 -9.04 -16.71 9.91
N LEU A 386 -9.35 -17.66 10.79
CA LEU A 386 -8.50 -17.98 11.94
C LEU A 386 -7.18 -18.66 11.51
N ARG A 387 -7.24 -19.62 10.59
CA ARG A 387 -6.05 -20.31 10.06
C ARG A 387 -5.09 -19.36 9.34
N SER A 388 -5.60 -18.28 8.73
CA SER A 388 -4.77 -17.29 8.07
C SER A 388 -3.72 -16.68 9.01
N ARG A 389 -4.03 -16.52 10.29
CA ARG A 389 -3.10 -16.01 11.31
C ARG A 389 -1.91 -16.95 11.54
N GLU A 390 -2.11 -18.27 11.44
CA GLU A 390 -1.06 -19.27 11.62
C GLU A 390 -0.04 -19.21 10.47
N THR A 391 -0.54 -18.92 9.26
CA THR A 391 0.28 -18.83 8.04
C THR A 391 0.90 -17.46 7.81
N ALA A 392 0.45 -16.44 8.53
CA ALA A 392 0.79 -15.04 8.26
C ALA A 392 2.28 -14.71 8.47
N GLY A 393 3.02 -15.44 9.31
CA GLY A 393 4.44 -15.16 9.52
C GLY A 393 4.74 -13.66 9.69
N ARG A 394 5.42 -13.06 8.70
CA ARG A 394 5.70 -11.61 8.64
C ARG A 394 4.47 -10.75 8.31
N ALA A 395 3.43 -11.33 7.72
CA ALA A 395 2.19 -10.61 7.36
C ALA A 395 1.23 -10.39 8.54
N ARG A 396 1.59 -10.79 9.78
CA ARG A 396 0.75 -10.60 10.98
C ARG A 396 0.35 -9.14 11.22
N GLY A 397 1.21 -8.21 10.84
CA GLY A 397 0.96 -6.77 10.88
C GLY A 397 0.50 -6.21 9.53
N SER A 398 -0.26 -6.94 8.73
CA SER A 398 -0.81 -6.43 7.47
C SER A 398 -2.23 -5.93 7.61
N PRO A 399 -2.64 -4.93 6.81
CA PRO A 399 -4.03 -4.47 6.74
C PRO A 399 -5.02 -5.59 6.37
N GLU A 400 -4.59 -6.58 5.59
CA GLU A 400 -5.38 -7.74 5.20
C GLU A 400 -5.69 -8.62 6.40
N MET A 401 -4.70 -8.87 7.28
CA MET A 401 -4.91 -9.61 8.52
C MET A 401 -5.91 -8.89 9.44
N LEU A 402 -5.80 -7.57 9.54
CA LEU A 402 -6.73 -6.77 10.34
C LEU A 402 -8.18 -6.92 9.82
N LYS A 403 -8.38 -6.87 8.49
CA LYS A 403 -9.68 -7.11 7.86
C LYS A 403 -10.19 -8.52 8.15
N LEU A 404 -9.33 -9.53 8.09
CA LEU A 404 -9.72 -10.91 8.39
C LEU A 404 -10.13 -11.10 9.85
N MET A 405 -9.41 -10.49 10.79
CA MET A 405 -9.78 -10.57 12.21
C MET A 405 -11.11 -9.88 12.51
N ARG A 406 -11.37 -8.71 11.92
CA ARG A 406 -12.67 -8.05 12.01
C ARG A 406 -13.77 -8.96 11.44
N ARG A 407 -13.53 -9.55 10.25
CA ARG A 407 -14.50 -10.44 9.62
C ARG A 407 -14.76 -11.70 10.45
N ALA A 408 -13.73 -12.28 11.06
CA ALA A 408 -13.88 -13.41 11.97
C ALA A 408 -14.80 -13.08 13.16
N ILE A 409 -14.68 -11.88 13.75
CA ILE A 409 -15.54 -11.42 14.85
C ILE A 409 -16.99 -11.27 14.36
N GLU A 410 -17.21 -10.67 13.19
CA GLU A 410 -18.54 -10.54 12.59
C GLU A 410 -19.18 -11.92 12.35
N LEU A 411 -18.44 -12.85 11.74
CA LEU A 411 -18.91 -14.21 11.46
C LEU A 411 -19.20 -14.96 12.75
N ARG A 412 -18.41 -14.75 13.81
CA ARG A 412 -18.60 -15.37 15.11
C ARG A 412 -19.99 -15.09 15.69
N THR A 413 -20.54 -13.89 15.48
CA THR A 413 -21.89 -13.53 15.97
C THR A 413 -22.99 -14.36 15.33
N ALA A 414 -22.77 -14.83 14.10
CA ALA A 414 -23.70 -15.72 13.37
C ALA A 414 -23.46 -17.21 13.63
N LEU A 415 -22.41 -17.56 14.40
CA LEU A 415 -21.97 -18.93 14.67
C LEU A 415 -21.91 -19.21 16.17
N PRO A 416 -23.06 -19.41 16.85
CA PRO A 416 -23.09 -19.59 18.30
C PRO A 416 -22.24 -20.76 18.80
N ASP A 417 -22.06 -21.81 17.97
CA ASP A 417 -21.29 -23.02 18.31
C ASP A 417 -19.79 -22.92 17.95
N ALA A 418 -19.28 -21.75 17.55
CA ALA A 418 -17.86 -21.59 17.27
C ALA A 418 -17.05 -21.71 18.57
N ALA A 419 -15.92 -22.44 18.50
CA ALA A 419 -15.14 -22.82 19.67
C ALA A 419 -14.48 -21.64 20.39
N GLU A 420 -14.10 -20.59 19.65
CA GLU A 420 -13.39 -19.45 20.23
C GLU A 420 -14.35 -18.39 20.78
N SER A 421 -14.05 -17.88 21.96
CA SER A 421 -14.85 -16.83 22.60
C SER A 421 -14.63 -15.46 21.93
N VAL A 422 -15.65 -14.58 22.00
CA VAL A 422 -15.53 -13.22 21.48
C VAL A 422 -14.38 -12.44 22.14
N PRO A 423 -14.17 -12.50 23.47
CA PRO A 423 -13.01 -11.85 24.09
C PRO A 423 -11.66 -12.31 23.52
N ASN A 424 -11.47 -13.60 23.26
CA ASN A 424 -10.24 -14.11 22.65
C ASN A 424 -10.01 -13.53 21.25
N LEU A 425 -11.05 -13.41 20.44
CA LEU A 425 -10.97 -12.79 19.13
C LEU A 425 -10.66 -11.30 19.21
N LEU A 426 -11.23 -10.59 20.19
CA LEU A 426 -10.94 -9.18 20.45
C LEU A 426 -9.48 -8.96 20.86
N TRP A 427 -8.92 -9.85 21.68
CA TRP A 427 -7.48 -9.82 22.01
C TRP A 427 -6.61 -9.99 20.76
N ARG A 428 -6.94 -10.94 19.89
CA ARG A 428 -6.23 -11.13 18.62
C ARG A 428 -6.38 -9.93 17.69
N LEU A 429 -7.56 -9.30 17.66
CA LEU A 429 -7.79 -8.07 16.89
C LEU A 429 -6.91 -6.94 17.43
N ARG A 430 -6.88 -6.75 18.76
CA ARG A 430 -6.04 -5.75 19.41
C ARG A 430 -4.55 -5.92 19.04
N GLU A 431 -4.02 -7.15 19.22
CA GLU A 431 -2.63 -7.45 18.87
C GLU A 431 -2.33 -7.20 17.38
N THR A 432 -3.30 -7.51 16.50
CA THR A 432 -3.14 -7.27 15.07
C THR A 432 -3.17 -5.78 14.76
N ALA A 433 -4.08 -5.03 15.38
CA ALA A 433 -4.21 -3.59 15.19
C ALA A 433 -2.95 -2.83 15.68
N GLU A 434 -2.40 -3.22 16.81
CA GLU A 434 -1.13 -2.73 17.35
C GLU A 434 0.03 -3.00 16.36
N ALA A 435 0.11 -4.23 15.83
CA ALA A 435 1.15 -4.60 14.86
C ALA A 435 1.05 -3.85 13.52
N VAL A 436 -0.17 -3.47 13.12
CA VAL A 436 -0.45 -2.66 11.91
C VAL A 436 -0.20 -1.17 12.16
N GLY A 437 -0.25 -0.74 13.44
CA GLY A 437 -0.24 0.69 13.81
C GLY A 437 -1.60 1.37 13.58
N SER A 438 -2.71 0.60 13.66
CA SER A 438 -4.07 1.14 13.54
C SER A 438 -4.64 1.50 14.92
N ASP A 439 -4.33 2.71 15.39
CA ASP A 439 -4.81 3.22 16.69
C ASP A 439 -6.33 3.17 16.82
N ALA A 440 -7.07 3.42 15.74
CA ALA A 440 -8.53 3.41 15.73
C ALA A 440 -9.10 2.00 15.99
N ASP A 441 -8.52 0.98 15.36
CA ASP A 441 -8.95 -0.41 15.54
C ASP A 441 -8.55 -0.97 16.89
N GLU A 442 -7.34 -0.62 17.33
CA GLU A 442 -6.89 -1.00 18.66
C GLU A 442 -7.77 -0.37 19.74
N PHE A 443 -8.11 0.91 19.59
CA PHE A 443 -9.02 1.60 20.51
C PHE A 443 -10.41 0.95 20.54
N ALA A 444 -10.97 0.59 19.39
CA ALA A 444 -12.24 -0.11 19.30
C ALA A 444 -12.19 -1.49 19.98
N ALA A 445 -11.11 -2.25 19.75
CA ALA A 445 -10.92 -3.57 20.38
C ALA A 445 -10.72 -3.45 21.89
N VAL A 446 -9.96 -2.47 22.39
CA VAL A 446 -9.75 -2.22 23.81
C VAL A 446 -11.06 -1.86 24.51
N ASN A 447 -11.89 -0.98 23.92
CA ASN A 447 -13.21 -0.65 24.50
C ASN A 447 -14.11 -1.90 24.58
N ALA A 448 -14.19 -2.67 23.49
CA ALA A 448 -15.00 -3.89 23.47
C ALA A 448 -14.52 -4.93 24.49
N LEU A 449 -13.19 -5.03 24.73
CA LEU A 449 -12.61 -5.89 25.76
C LEU A 449 -12.97 -5.41 27.17
N ILE A 450 -12.91 -4.09 27.44
CA ILE A 450 -13.30 -3.51 28.73
C ILE A 450 -14.78 -3.82 29.01
N ASP A 451 -15.65 -3.68 28.01
CA ASP A 451 -17.08 -3.96 28.12
C ASP A 451 -17.38 -5.47 28.33
N ALA A 452 -16.56 -6.34 27.75
CA ALA A 452 -16.71 -7.80 27.79
C ALA A 452 -16.07 -8.44 29.04
N THR A 453 -15.20 -7.71 29.76
CA THR A 453 -14.44 -8.25 30.90
C THR A 453 -15.11 -7.87 32.23
N ASP A 454 -15.32 -8.84 33.09
CA ASP A 454 -15.86 -8.59 34.46
C ASP A 454 -14.79 -7.93 35.35
N ARG A 455 -15.01 -6.66 35.69
CA ARG A 455 -14.11 -5.86 36.55
C ARG A 455 -13.84 -6.46 37.91
N ALA A 456 -14.80 -7.20 38.44
CA ALA A 456 -14.67 -7.82 39.78
C ALA A 456 -13.89 -9.15 39.70
N ALA A 457 -14.06 -9.90 38.62
CA ALA A 457 -13.37 -11.16 38.41
C ALA A 457 -11.94 -10.98 37.89
N GLU A 458 -11.71 -9.98 36.99
CA GLU A 458 -10.45 -9.77 36.30
C GLU A 458 -9.95 -8.31 36.44
N PRO A 459 -9.77 -7.77 37.66
CA PRO A 459 -9.42 -6.36 37.86
C PRO A 459 -8.09 -5.96 37.24
N LEU A 460 -7.11 -6.86 37.22
CA LEU A 460 -5.79 -6.58 36.63
C LEU A 460 -5.83 -6.46 35.11
N VAL A 461 -6.65 -7.28 34.45
CA VAL A 461 -6.85 -7.20 32.99
C VAL A 461 -7.53 -5.89 32.63
N VAL A 462 -8.58 -5.50 33.35
CA VAL A 462 -9.27 -4.23 33.10
C VAL A 462 -8.36 -3.05 33.38
N SER A 463 -7.50 -3.12 34.40
CA SER A 463 -6.50 -2.09 34.70
C SER A 463 -5.56 -1.88 33.52
N GLU A 464 -4.99 -2.95 32.95
CA GLU A 464 -4.11 -2.89 31.78
C GLU A 464 -4.83 -2.25 30.57
N LEU A 465 -6.06 -2.67 30.30
CA LEU A 465 -6.86 -2.15 29.20
C LEU A 465 -7.20 -0.66 29.36
N LEU A 466 -7.48 -0.20 30.59
CA LEU A 466 -7.75 1.22 30.87
C LEU A 466 -6.51 2.09 30.64
N VAL A 467 -5.33 1.64 31.08
CA VAL A 467 -4.07 2.33 30.77
C VAL A 467 -3.87 2.40 29.26
N ARG A 468 -4.05 1.29 28.55
CA ARG A 468 -3.90 1.26 27.09
C ARG A 468 -4.88 2.20 26.41
N ARG A 469 -6.14 2.24 26.84
CA ARG A 469 -7.16 3.14 26.31
C ARG A 469 -6.75 4.60 26.43
N MET A 470 -6.24 5.00 27.58
CA MET A 470 -5.75 6.36 27.81
C MET A 470 -4.60 6.71 26.86
N LEU A 471 -3.61 5.82 26.71
CA LEU A 471 -2.49 6.05 25.80
C LEU A 471 -2.93 6.23 24.34
N LEU A 472 -3.87 5.41 23.87
CA LEU A 472 -4.44 5.52 22.53
C LEU A 472 -5.19 6.86 22.33
N ARG A 473 -5.89 7.35 23.33
CA ARG A 473 -6.53 8.66 23.30
C ARG A 473 -5.54 9.80 23.21
N LEU A 474 -4.45 9.74 23.98
CA LEU A 474 -3.38 10.73 23.89
C LEU A 474 -2.75 10.77 22.48
N ALA A 475 -2.56 9.62 21.86
CA ALA A 475 -2.00 9.52 20.50
C ALA A 475 -2.92 10.17 19.45
N THR A 476 -4.22 10.07 19.61
CA THR A 476 -5.21 10.65 18.70
C THR A 476 -5.48 12.14 18.93
N GLY A 477 -4.82 12.76 19.93
CA GLY A 477 -4.96 14.20 20.21
C GLY A 477 -6.18 14.58 21.06
N ALA A 478 -6.87 13.62 21.63
CA ALA A 478 -7.89 13.84 22.68
C ALA A 478 -7.15 14.17 23.98
N GLY A 479 -7.02 15.43 24.34
CA GLY A 479 -6.20 15.92 25.45
C GLY A 479 -6.33 15.17 26.77
N PHE A 480 -5.56 15.60 27.80
CA PHE A 480 -5.50 15.01 29.15
C PHE A 480 -6.84 14.95 29.93
N ALA A 481 -7.99 15.22 29.32
CA ALA A 481 -9.30 15.27 29.99
C ALA A 481 -9.74 13.95 30.64
N GLU A 482 -9.00 12.85 30.48
CA GLU A 482 -9.42 11.53 30.92
C GLU A 482 -8.39 10.82 31.81
N VAL A 483 -7.76 11.58 32.71
CA VAL A 483 -6.92 11.06 33.81
C VAL A 483 -7.68 10.05 34.70
N GLU A 484 -9.00 10.05 34.62
CA GLU A 484 -9.85 9.12 35.40
C GLU A 484 -9.56 7.66 35.07
N ASP A 485 -9.29 7.32 33.79
CA ASP A 485 -8.99 5.94 33.39
C ASP A 485 -7.78 5.37 34.15
N VAL A 486 -6.70 6.16 34.32
CA VAL A 486 -5.50 5.66 35.04
C VAL A 486 -5.67 5.60 36.54
N ARG A 487 -6.49 6.47 37.13
CA ARG A 487 -6.84 6.39 38.56
C ARG A 487 -7.66 5.14 38.85
N VAL A 488 -8.68 4.89 38.04
CA VAL A 488 -9.49 3.66 38.14
C VAL A 488 -8.61 2.42 37.87
N ALA A 489 -7.67 2.48 36.94
CA ALA A 489 -6.72 1.41 36.67
C ALA A 489 -5.86 1.10 37.91
N ALA A 490 -5.32 2.12 38.56
CA ALA A 490 -4.51 1.95 39.77
C ALA A 490 -5.34 1.42 40.92
N GLU A 491 -6.59 1.89 41.09
CA GLU A 491 -7.51 1.36 42.10
C GLU A 491 -7.80 -0.12 41.88
N LEU A 492 -8.15 -0.52 40.65
CA LEU A 492 -8.40 -1.93 40.31
C LEU A 492 -7.16 -2.81 40.54
N ALA A 493 -5.97 -2.33 40.15
CA ALA A 493 -4.74 -3.10 40.30
C ALA A 493 -4.23 -3.15 41.76
N SER A 494 -4.73 -2.30 42.65
CA SER A 494 -4.36 -2.27 44.07
C SER A 494 -4.69 -3.57 44.80
N VAL A 495 -5.55 -4.42 44.26
CA VAL A 495 -5.84 -5.78 44.80
C VAL A 495 -4.60 -6.68 44.78
N ALA A 496 -3.60 -6.36 43.93
CA ALA A 496 -2.32 -7.06 43.82
C ALA A 496 -1.16 -6.04 43.83
N PRO A 497 -0.76 -5.49 45.00
CA PRO A 497 0.19 -4.37 45.08
C PRO A 497 1.58 -4.66 44.58
N SER A 498 1.98 -5.92 44.41
CA SER A 498 3.26 -6.35 43.86
C SER A 498 3.16 -6.77 42.39
N SER A 499 2.04 -6.51 41.72
CA SER A 499 1.87 -6.86 40.32
C SER A 499 2.51 -5.81 39.38
N TRP A 500 2.93 -6.25 38.20
CA TRP A 500 3.42 -5.35 37.17
C TRP A 500 2.32 -4.41 36.67
N GLN A 501 1.05 -4.84 36.68
CA GLN A 501 -0.09 -4.01 36.28
C GLN A 501 -0.27 -2.83 37.25
N TYR A 502 -0.09 -3.06 38.55
CA TYR A 502 -0.15 -1.97 39.52
C TYR A 502 1.00 -0.98 39.34
N ALA A 503 2.22 -1.48 39.08
CA ALA A 503 3.36 -0.64 38.77
C ALA A 503 3.11 0.21 37.50
N LEU A 504 2.55 -0.39 36.45
CA LEU A 504 2.19 0.29 35.21
C LEU A 504 1.17 1.40 35.44
N ALA A 505 0.08 1.08 36.15
CA ALA A 505 -0.99 2.05 36.44
C ALA A 505 -0.48 3.21 37.31
N LEU A 506 0.31 2.93 38.36
CA LEU A 506 0.93 3.97 39.18
C LEU A 506 1.92 4.85 38.39
N ALA A 507 2.67 4.27 37.46
CA ALA A 507 3.58 5.02 36.61
C ALA A 507 2.81 6.07 35.77
N GLU A 508 1.66 5.67 35.20
CA GLU A 508 0.83 6.59 34.41
C GLU A 508 0.06 7.60 35.29
N VAL A 509 -0.32 7.24 36.52
CA VAL A 509 -0.82 8.21 37.51
C VAL A 509 0.25 9.25 37.84
N ALA A 510 1.51 8.82 38.04
CA ALA A 510 2.63 9.73 38.29
C ALA A 510 2.94 10.63 37.09
N HIS A 511 2.95 10.04 35.89
CA HIS A 511 3.19 10.75 34.65
C HIS A 511 2.15 11.86 34.44
N THR A 512 0.87 11.51 34.46
CA THR A 512 -0.24 12.46 34.29
C THR A 512 -0.34 13.45 35.45
N GLY A 513 -0.07 12.99 36.67
CA GLY A 513 -0.04 13.81 37.88
C GLY A 513 1.04 14.89 37.84
N THR A 514 2.25 14.58 37.35
CA THR A 514 3.33 15.57 37.19
C THR A 514 2.89 16.72 36.28
N TRP A 515 2.25 16.41 35.18
CA TRP A 515 1.72 17.45 34.27
C TRP A 515 0.56 18.25 34.86
N ALA A 516 -0.20 17.64 35.80
CA ALA A 516 -1.27 18.32 36.52
C ALA A 516 -0.79 19.08 37.78
N GLY A 517 0.49 18.97 38.13
CA GLY A 517 1.06 19.55 39.37
C GLY A 517 0.64 18.82 40.63
N ASP A 518 0.35 17.49 40.54
CA ASP A 518 -0.04 16.67 41.68
C ASP A 518 1.17 16.44 42.59
N PRO A 519 1.11 16.86 43.89
CA PRO A 519 2.23 16.71 44.82
C PRO A 519 2.57 15.26 45.15
N GLU A 520 1.65 14.30 44.92
CA GLU A 520 1.86 12.88 45.17
C GLU A 520 2.56 12.18 43.98
N ALA A 521 2.68 12.81 42.82
CA ALA A 521 3.29 12.22 41.62
C ALA A 521 4.70 11.66 41.85
N PRO A 522 5.63 12.33 42.58
CA PRO A 522 6.94 11.76 42.87
C PRO A 522 6.88 10.47 43.73
N THR A 523 5.92 10.39 44.66
CA THR A 523 5.70 9.19 45.50
C THR A 523 5.19 8.04 44.66
N HIS A 524 4.23 8.29 43.78
CA HIS A 524 3.69 7.29 42.86
C HIS A 524 4.77 6.78 41.91
N ALA A 525 5.60 7.66 41.33
CA ALA A 525 6.71 7.26 40.47
C ALA A 525 7.74 6.38 41.19
N ALA A 526 8.14 6.76 42.39
CA ALA A 526 9.08 5.98 43.20
C ALA A 526 8.53 4.59 43.54
N THR A 527 7.25 4.51 43.92
CA THR A 527 6.56 3.27 44.23
C THR A 527 6.44 2.37 43.00
N ALA A 528 6.02 2.94 41.87
CA ALA A 528 5.94 2.24 40.59
C ALA A 528 7.30 1.64 40.20
N LEU A 529 8.38 2.42 40.29
CA LEU A 529 9.72 1.97 39.93
C LEU A 529 10.23 0.87 40.86
N ALA A 530 9.95 0.94 42.15
CA ALA A 530 10.32 -0.09 43.11
C ALA A 530 9.64 -1.43 42.75
N ILE A 531 8.33 -1.42 42.53
CA ILE A 531 7.55 -2.62 42.16
C ILE A 531 8.01 -3.14 40.78
N ALA A 532 8.22 -2.26 39.82
CA ALA A 532 8.66 -2.66 38.49
C ALA A 532 10.04 -3.34 38.51
N ARG A 533 10.96 -2.87 39.36
CA ARG A 533 12.28 -3.49 39.56
C ARG A 533 12.20 -4.84 40.27
N GLU A 534 11.26 -4.99 41.19
CA GLU A 534 11.02 -6.27 41.90
C GLU A 534 10.40 -7.32 40.96
N THR A 535 9.42 -6.91 40.14
CA THR A 535 8.78 -7.81 39.18
C THR A 535 9.66 -8.18 38.01
N GLY A 536 10.57 -7.29 37.61
CA GLY A 536 11.43 -7.46 36.43
C GLY A 536 10.70 -7.44 35.09
N ASP A 537 9.40 -7.06 35.07
CA ASP A 537 8.65 -6.96 33.82
C ASP A 537 9.16 -5.75 33.02
N PRO A 538 9.62 -5.96 31.78
CA PRO A 538 10.25 -4.89 30.99
C PRO A 538 9.28 -3.78 30.59
N ARG A 539 7.95 -4.06 30.48
CA ARG A 539 6.93 -3.04 30.19
C ARG A 539 6.76 -2.14 31.40
N ALA A 540 6.51 -2.74 32.58
CA ALA A 540 6.38 -1.98 33.82
C ALA A 540 7.63 -1.14 34.12
N LEU A 541 8.83 -1.70 33.87
CA LEU A 541 10.10 -0.97 34.00
C LEU A 541 10.17 0.23 33.04
N CYS A 542 9.82 0.05 31.79
CA CYS A 542 9.83 1.13 30.81
C CYS A 542 8.92 2.30 31.25
N TYR A 543 7.67 2.02 31.63
CA TYR A 543 6.73 3.06 32.03
C TYR A 543 7.13 3.73 33.36
N ALA A 544 7.57 2.95 34.34
CA ALA A 544 8.00 3.48 35.65
C ALA A 544 9.28 4.33 35.53
N LEU A 545 10.23 3.93 34.68
CA LEU A 545 11.44 4.72 34.40
C LEU A 545 11.10 6.01 33.64
N THR A 546 10.16 5.95 32.70
CA THR A 546 9.69 7.14 31.95
C THR A 546 9.02 8.14 32.89
N ALA A 547 8.10 7.69 33.75
CA ALA A 547 7.45 8.55 34.75
C ALA A 547 8.48 9.15 35.71
N SER A 548 9.41 8.33 36.21
CA SER A 548 10.49 8.80 37.10
C SER A 548 11.42 9.80 36.41
N SER A 549 11.69 9.64 35.11
CA SER A 549 12.47 10.59 34.32
C SER A 549 11.77 11.95 34.21
N ILE A 550 10.44 11.95 33.99
CA ILE A 550 9.62 13.15 33.88
C ILE A 550 9.61 13.88 35.23
N VAL A 551 9.36 13.18 36.33
CA VAL A 551 9.40 13.73 37.70
C VAL A 551 10.78 14.32 38.00
N ALA A 552 11.87 13.61 37.71
CA ALA A 552 13.23 14.11 37.96
C ALA A 552 13.53 15.37 37.13
N THR A 553 12.99 15.48 35.93
CA THR A 553 13.18 16.68 35.07
C THR A 553 12.38 17.85 35.62
N ASP A 554 11.17 17.64 36.08
CA ASP A 554 10.30 18.64 36.71
C ASP A 554 10.90 19.16 38.04
N ASP A 555 11.54 18.27 38.82
CA ASP A 555 12.30 18.56 40.03
C ASP A 555 13.68 19.25 39.76
N GLU A 556 13.91 19.78 38.57
CA GLU A 556 15.16 20.43 38.17
C GLU A 556 16.42 19.53 38.24
N ARG A 557 16.24 18.19 38.09
CA ARG A 557 17.32 17.18 38.06
C ARG A 557 17.45 16.53 36.66
N PRO A 558 17.74 17.30 35.58
CA PRO A 558 17.69 16.81 34.21
C PRO A 558 18.73 15.72 33.90
N LYS A 559 19.85 15.66 34.64
CA LYS A 559 20.86 14.60 34.46
C LYS A 559 20.35 13.26 34.93
N ASP A 560 19.66 13.24 36.05
CA ASP A 560 19.05 12.02 36.58
C ASP A 560 17.90 11.58 35.67
N GLY A 561 17.08 12.54 35.21
CA GLY A 561 16.03 12.29 34.22
C GLY A 561 16.55 11.66 32.93
N ALA A 562 17.66 12.19 32.39
CA ALA A 562 18.26 11.63 31.17
C ALA A 562 18.79 10.18 31.38
N ALA A 563 19.35 9.87 32.54
CA ALA A 563 19.84 8.53 32.87
C ALA A 563 18.66 7.52 32.94
N LEU A 564 17.56 7.91 33.60
CA LEU A 564 16.34 7.10 33.70
C LEU A 564 15.68 6.89 32.33
N ALA A 565 15.65 7.93 31.49
CA ALA A 565 15.13 7.82 30.13
C ALA A 565 15.96 6.85 29.29
N ALA A 566 17.29 6.87 29.41
CA ALA A 566 18.15 5.93 28.69
C ALA A 566 17.90 4.46 29.13
N GLU A 567 17.67 4.22 30.41
CA GLU A 567 17.29 2.90 30.92
C GLU A 567 15.90 2.47 30.43
N ALA A 568 14.95 3.43 30.34
CA ALA A 568 13.62 3.17 29.80
C ALA A 568 13.65 2.68 28.33
N VAL A 569 14.52 3.27 27.49
CA VAL A 569 14.70 2.83 26.09
C VAL A 569 15.08 1.36 25.99
N ILE A 570 16.03 0.92 26.82
CA ILE A 570 16.50 -0.48 26.82
C ILE A 570 15.34 -1.43 27.14
N ASN A 571 14.50 -1.06 28.11
CA ASN A 571 13.37 -1.85 28.52
C ASN A 571 12.22 -1.82 27.50
N ALA A 572 11.99 -0.69 26.83
CA ALA A 572 11.04 -0.58 25.71
C ALA A 572 11.41 -1.53 24.56
N LEU A 573 12.70 -1.59 24.21
CA LEU A 573 13.21 -2.52 23.21
C LEU A 573 13.02 -3.98 23.62
N ALA A 574 13.27 -4.31 24.89
CA ALA A 574 13.09 -5.65 25.43
C ALA A 574 11.62 -6.06 25.47
N ALA A 575 10.73 -5.14 25.83
CA ALA A 575 9.28 -5.33 25.86
C ALA A 575 8.65 -5.37 24.47
N ARG A 576 9.34 -4.87 23.43
CA ARG A 576 8.79 -4.54 22.10
C ARG A 576 7.57 -3.60 22.19
N ASP A 577 7.55 -2.78 23.22
CA ASP A 577 6.50 -1.80 23.50
C ASP A 577 7.06 -0.38 23.35
N TRP A 578 6.75 0.25 22.21
CA TRP A 578 7.23 1.58 21.87
C TRP A 578 6.41 2.71 22.52
N TRP A 579 5.23 2.39 23.05
CA TRP A 579 4.36 3.39 23.67
C TRP A 579 4.90 3.89 25.00
N GLY A 580 5.53 3.03 25.76
CA GLY A 580 6.16 3.40 27.03
C GLY A 580 7.32 4.40 26.88
N PHE A 581 7.84 4.56 25.66
CA PHE A 581 8.96 5.45 25.36
C PHE A 581 8.59 6.65 24.49
N ALA A 582 7.40 6.74 23.90
CA ALA A 582 7.03 7.87 23.08
C ALA A 582 7.06 9.16 23.90
N PRO A 583 8.09 10.05 23.74
CA PRO A 583 8.03 11.35 24.38
C PRO A 583 6.78 12.03 23.84
N PRO A 584 5.97 12.69 24.68
CA PRO A 584 4.78 13.36 24.23
C PRO A 584 5.13 14.30 23.08
N ARG A 585 4.51 14.11 21.92
CA ARG A 585 4.71 14.96 20.72
C ARG A 585 4.43 16.45 20.97
N PHE A 586 4.04 16.82 22.20
CA PHE A 586 3.71 18.16 22.66
C PHE A 586 4.90 19.02 23.08
N GLY A 587 6.12 18.48 23.33
CA GLY A 587 7.28 19.26 23.79
C GLY A 587 7.93 20.21 22.76
N ARG A 588 7.46 20.28 21.51
CA ARG A 588 8.03 21.17 20.49
C ARG A 588 7.23 22.46 20.21
N ARG A 589 6.10 22.70 20.88
CA ARG A 589 5.29 23.91 20.60
C ARG A 589 5.44 25.07 21.60
N THR A 590 6.18 24.93 22.67
CA THR A 590 6.30 25.99 23.70
C THR A 590 7.66 26.68 23.79
N GLN A 591 8.61 26.43 22.87
CA GLN A 591 9.91 27.14 22.87
C GLN A 591 10.16 28.02 21.65
N LEU A 592 9.15 28.62 21.06
CA LEU A 592 9.32 29.70 20.08
C LEU A 592 8.36 30.84 20.40
N SER A 593 8.71 31.63 21.44
CA SER A 593 8.35 33.03 21.52
C SER A 593 9.63 33.80 21.84
N PRO A 594 10.19 34.56 20.88
CA PRO A 594 11.27 35.51 21.19
C PRO A 594 10.65 36.72 21.87
N GLY A 595 11.17 37.08 23.03
CA GLY A 595 11.09 38.44 23.56
C GLY A 595 11.92 39.40 22.72
#